data_5f0bc94ccb7d298c3effef0187d85385
#
_entry.id   5f0bc94ccb7d298c3effef0187d85385
#
_cell.length_a   1.000
_cell.length_b   1.000
_cell.length_c   1.000
_cell.angle_alpha   90.00
_cell.angle_beta   90.00
_cell.angle_gamma   90.00
#
_symmetry.space_group_name_H-M   'P 1'
#
loop_
_entity.id
_entity.type
_entity.pdbx_description
1 polymer ?
#
loop_
_entity_poly.entity_id
_entity_poly.type
_entity_poly.pdbx_seq_one_letter_code
_entity_poly.pdbx_strand_id
1 'polypeptide(L)'
;ASKYYFNKSAKDLTLAEATILTGIPKSPENYSPLKNYDLAKKRQLLILDLLVKNKVITEKEKEDAYNEELHFNGEEEMQELSTIMYYQDAVIKELKSIDSIPLSFSDNKGLKIYTNLDISVQKYLEETINSTIPDESEIQTAVVMMKPDTGAIIALIGGRDYNNSSFNRATDSMRQVGSTMKPY
;
A
#
# COMPACT_ATOMS: atom_id res chain seq x y z
N ALA A 1 -2.50 10.63 -0.21
CA ALA A 1 -3.20 10.97 1.03
C ALA A 1 -4.72 11.08 0.82
N SER A 2 -5.23 12.00 -0.04
CA SER A 2 -6.67 12.25 -0.20
C SER A 2 -7.48 10.99 -0.55
N LYS A 3 -7.02 10.18 -1.51
CA LYS A 3 -7.66 8.90 -1.83
C LYS A 3 -7.56 7.87 -0.70
N TYR A 4 -6.45 7.83 0.01
CA TYR A 4 -6.24 6.89 1.11
C TYR A 4 -7.16 7.21 2.30
N TYR A 5 -7.16 8.46 2.75
CA TYR A 5 -7.92 8.85 3.94
C TYR A 5 -9.40 9.09 3.69
N PHE A 6 -9.78 9.55 2.48
CA PHE A 6 -11.16 10.01 2.20
C PHE A 6 -11.77 9.44 0.93
N ASN A 7 -11.05 8.59 0.20
CA ASN A 7 -11.45 8.07 -1.13
C ASN A 7 -11.86 9.16 -2.14
N LYS A 8 -11.36 10.38 -1.96
CA LYS A 8 -11.66 11.56 -2.79
C LYS A 8 -10.45 11.99 -3.61
N SER A 9 -10.69 12.69 -4.71
CA SER A 9 -9.65 13.44 -5.39
C SER A 9 -9.22 14.64 -4.53
N ALA A 10 -7.97 15.07 -4.63
CA ALA A 10 -7.47 16.20 -3.82
C ALA A 10 -8.25 17.51 -4.03
N LYS A 11 -8.84 17.70 -5.21
CA LYS A 11 -9.68 18.86 -5.56
C LYS A 11 -11.07 18.84 -4.92
N ASP A 12 -11.52 17.66 -4.48
CA ASP A 12 -12.87 17.44 -3.94
C ASP A 12 -12.85 17.36 -2.39
N LEU A 13 -11.70 17.63 -1.77
CA LEU A 13 -11.56 17.69 -0.32
C LEU A 13 -12.24 18.94 0.24
N THR A 14 -12.90 18.79 1.39
CA THR A 14 -13.36 19.93 2.19
C THR A 14 -12.17 20.64 2.85
N LEU A 15 -12.40 21.85 3.40
CA LEU A 15 -11.38 22.56 4.15
C LEU A 15 -10.92 21.77 5.38
N ALA A 16 -11.85 21.10 6.04
CA ALA A 16 -11.55 20.22 7.18
C ALA A 16 -10.67 19.05 6.79
N GLU A 17 -11.01 18.34 5.71
CA GLU A 17 -10.25 17.20 5.18
C GLU A 17 -8.85 17.63 4.69
N ALA A 18 -8.76 18.75 3.98
CA ALA A 18 -7.49 19.25 3.48
C ALA A 18 -6.55 19.68 4.62
N THR A 19 -7.06 20.36 5.65
CA THR A 19 -6.24 20.86 6.75
C THR A 19 -5.74 19.77 7.69
N ILE A 20 -6.55 18.71 7.96
CA ILE A 20 -6.09 17.60 8.77
C ILE A 20 -4.98 16.80 8.05
N LEU A 21 -5.11 16.58 6.73
CA LEU A 21 -4.07 15.92 5.93
C LEU A 21 -2.76 16.72 5.87
N THR A 22 -2.85 18.05 5.84
CA THR A 22 -1.67 18.93 5.79
C THR A 22 -0.83 18.86 7.08
N GLY A 23 -1.42 18.39 8.17
CA GLY A 23 -0.72 18.17 9.44
C GLY A 23 0.22 16.95 9.45
N ILE A 24 -0.11 15.92 8.68
CA ILE A 24 0.54 14.59 8.71
C ILE A 24 2.04 14.63 8.35
N PRO A 25 2.50 15.35 7.30
CA PRO A 25 3.90 15.28 6.87
C PRO A 25 4.92 15.70 7.94
N LYS A 26 4.51 16.51 8.92
CA LYS A 26 5.40 16.94 10.00
C LYS A 26 5.82 15.80 10.93
N SER A 27 4.92 14.86 11.19
CA SER A 27 5.18 13.65 11.98
C SER A 27 4.08 12.62 11.70
N PRO A 28 4.24 11.76 10.69
CA PRO A 28 3.20 10.83 10.25
C PRO A 28 2.71 9.91 11.38
N GLU A 29 3.59 9.44 12.25
CA GLU A 29 3.22 8.58 13.39
C GLU A 29 2.31 9.28 14.40
N ASN A 30 2.57 10.57 14.69
CA ASN A 30 1.83 11.32 15.71
C ASN A 30 0.59 12.02 15.16
N TYR A 31 0.62 12.45 13.89
CA TYR A 31 -0.45 13.27 13.31
C TYR A 31 -1.30 12.53 12.27
N SER A 32 -1.14 11.19 12.15
CA SER A 32 -2.11 10.38 11.42
C SER A 32 -3.43 10.36 12.18
N PRO A 33 -4.54 10.82 11.59
CA PRO A 33 -5.84 10.83 12.27
C PRO A 33 -6.38 9.42 12.56
N LEU A 34 -5.90 8.39 11.85
CA LEU A 34 -6.24 6.99 12.10
C LEU A 34 -5.53 6.41 13.33
N LYS A 35 -4.35 6.95 13.69
CA LYS A 35 -3.56 6.50 14.86
C LYS A 35 -3.84 7.37 16.09
N ASN A 36 -3.86 8.68 15.93
CA ASN A 36 -3.97 9.67 17.01
C ASN A 36 -4.86 10.84 16.61
N TYR A 37 -6.17 10.61 16.61
CA TYR A 37 -7.15 11.61 16.17
C TYR A 37 -7.02 12.94 16.92
N ASP A 38 -6.88 12.90 18.26
CA ASP A 38 -6.77 14.10 19.09
C ASP A 38 -5.53 14.95 18.77
N LEU A 39 -4.38 14.30 18.51
CA LEU A 39 -3.17 15.01 18.10
C LEU A 39 -3.29 15.57 16.69
N ALA A 40 -3.94 14.84 15.79
CA ALA A 40 -4.24 15.32 14.45
C ALA A 40 -5.17 16.54 14.48
N LYS A 41 -6.24 16.53 15.31
CA LYS A 41 -7.16 17.66 15.51
C LYS A 41 -6.45 18.88 16.12
N LYS A 42 -5.60 18.71 17.13
CA LYS A 42 -4.78 19.80 17.66
C LYS A 42 -3.87 20.40 16.60
N ARG A 43 -3.28 19.57 15.77
CA ARG A 43 -2.44 20.04 14.66
C ARG A 43 -3.26 20.74 13.59
N GLN A 44 -4.45 20.25 13.26
CA GLN A 44 -5.41 20.89 12.36
C GLN A 44 -5.76 22.30 12.84
N LEU A 45 -6.06 22.47 14.13
CA LEU A 45 -6.39 23.79 14.71
C LEU A 45 -5.27 24.80 14.49
N LEU A 46 -4.01 24.41 14.73
CA LEU A 46 -2.86 25.30 14.48
C LEU A 46 -2.75 25.70 13.00
N ILE A 47 -3.07 24.81 12.08
CA ILE A 47 -3.06 25.10 10.64
C ILE A 47 -4.20 26.08 10.29
N LEU A 48 -5.40 25.83 10.80
CA LEU A 48 -6.55 26.70 10.62
C LEU A 48 -6.28 28.10 11.18
N ASP A 49 -5.69 28.22 12.38
CA ASP A 49 -5.29 29.49 12.97
C ASP A 49 -4.31 30.26 12.07
N LEU A 50 -3.34 29.57 11.47
CA LEU A 50 -2.41 30.17 10.51
C LEU A 50 -3.11 30.65 9.24
N LEU A 51 -4.11 29.92 8.74
CA LEU A 51 -4.87 30.33 7.57
C LEU A 51 -5.70 31.58 7.86
N VAL A 52 -6.32 31.71 9.04
CA VAL A 52 -7.02 32.90 9.47
C VAL A 52 -6.06 34.07 9.62
N LYS A 53 -4.91 33.87 10.32
CA LYS A 53 -3.89 34.90 10.50
C LYS A 53 -3.38 35.46 9.17
N ASN A 54 -3.26 34.60 8.16
CA ASN A 54 -2.85 34.98 6.80
C ASN A 54 -4.02 35.48 5.93
N LYS A 55 -5.23 35.61 6.50
CA LYS A 55 -6.43 36.08 5.79
C LYS A 55 -6.83 35.21 4.59
N VAL A 56 -6.52 33.92 4.65
CA VAL A 56 -6.91 32.93 3.61
C VAL A 56 -8.33 32.46 3.86
N ILE A 57 -8.72 32.32 5.13
CA ILE A 57 -10.06 31.95 5.57
C ILE A 57 -10.53 32.89 6.68
N THR A 58 -11.84 32.91 6.92
CA THR A 58 -12.48 33.64 8.03
C THR A 58 -12.49 32.82 9.32
N GLU A 59 -12.73 33.48 10.48
CA GLU A 59 -12.91 32.74 11.74
C GLU A 59 -14.11 31.77 11.67
N LYS A 60 -15.19 32.15 10.98
CA LYS A 60 -16.34 31.27 10.80
C LYS A 60 -15.99 30.01 10.00
N GLU A 61 -15.29 30.16 8.90
CA GLU A 61 -14.84 29.00 8.09
C GLU A 61 -13.88 28.08 8.88
N LYS A 62 -13.05 28.64 9.76
CA LYS A 62 -12.23 27.87 10.68
C LYS A 62 -13.09 27.06 11.66
N GLU A 63 -14.09 27.69 12.30
CA GLU A 63 -14.97 27.01 13.24
C GLU A 63 -15.78 25.90 12.54
N ASP A 64 -16.33 26.19 11.38
CA ASP A 64 -17.08 25.22 10.58
C ASP A 64 -16.19 24.03 10.21
N ALA A 65 -14.98 24.27 9.72
CA ALA A 65 -14.03 23.22 9.35
C ALA A 65 -13.51 22.43 10.56
N TYR A 66 -13.31 23.07 11.71
CA TYR A 66 -12.85 22.36 12.91
C TYR A 66 -13.93 21.45 13.49
N ASN A 67 -15.18 21.85 13.41
CA ASN A 67 -16.32 21.09 13.93
C ASN A 67 -16.93 20.11 12.92
N GLU A 68 -16.47 20.14 11.66
CA GLU A 68 -16.91 19.18 10.65
C GLU A 68 -16.53 17.75 11.08
N GLU A 69 -17.51 16.84 11.03
CA GLU A 69 -17.30 15.42 11.29
C GLU A 69 -16.56 14.80 10.10
N LEU A 70 -15.42 14.17 10.38
CA LEU A 70 -14.57 13.57 9.36
C LEU A 70 -14.77 12.06 9.33
N HIS A 71 -15.13 11.55 8.15
CA HIS A 71 -15.27 10.12 7.89
C HIS A 71 -14.05 9.61 7.12
N PHE A 72 -13.23 8.78 7.78
CA PHE A 72 -12.03 8.23 7.18
C PHE A 72 -12.30 6.86 6.55
N ASN A 73 -11.90 6.68 5.30
CA ASN A 73 -11.97 5.40 4.59
C ASN A 73 -10.77 4.48 4.89
N GLY A 74 -9.74 4.97 5.54
CA GLY A 74 -8.50 4.23 5.79
C GLY A 74 -8.57 3.16 6.87
N GLU A 75 -9.75 2.89 7.46
CA GLU A 75 -9.99 1.80 8.40
C GLU A 75 -10.48 0.51 7.74
N GLU A 76 -10.85 0.49 6.46
CA GLU A 76 -10.72 -0.78 5.76
C GLU A 76 -9.23 -1.11 5.79
N GLU A 77 -8.89 -2.01 6.71
CA GLU A 77 -7.59 -2.65 6.76
C GLU A 77 -7.15 -2.93 5.32
N MET A 78 -6.27 -2.07 4.79
CA MET A 78 -5.21 -2.69 4.02
C MET A 78 -4.47 -3.53 5.08
N GLN A 79 -4.99 -4.70 5.40
CA GLN A 79 -4.15 -5.79 5.84
C GLN A 79 -2.99 -5.71 4.86
N GLU A 80 -1.86 -5.16 5.34
CA GLU A 80 -0.65 -5.18 4.54
C GLU A 80 -0.41 -6.66 4.31
N LEU A 81 -0.86 -7.13 3.13
CA LEU A 81 -0.64 -8.50 2.74
C LEU A 81 0.87 -8.67 2.81
N SER A 82 1.34 -9.35 3.84
CA SER A 82 2.80 -9.49 4.08
C SER A 82 3.49 -10.09 2.87
N THR A 83 2.74 -10.80 2.06
CA THR A 83 3.22 -11.48 0.85
C THR A 83 3.22 -10.61 -0.41
N ILE A 84 2.54 -9.46 -0.43
CA ILE A 84 2.49 -8.57 -1.62
C ILE A 84 3.88 -8.06 -2.01
N MET A 85 4.78 -7.94 -1.04
CA MET A 85 6.15 -7.49 -1.25
C MET A 85 6.94 -8.43 -2.18
N TYR A 86 6.65 -9.73 -2.17
CA TYR A 86 7.26 -10.68 -3.12
C TYR A 86 6.87 -10.38 -4.57
N TYR A 87 5.60 -9.99 -4.79
CA TYR A 87 5.15 -9.57 -6.12
C TYR A 87 5.81 -8.26 -6.54
N GLN A 88 5.91 -7.30 -5.64
CA GLN A 88 6.58 -6.01 -5.90
C GLN A 88 8.05 -6.20 -6.25
N ASP A 89 8.77 -7.05 -5.52
CA ASP A 89 10.17 -7.37 -5.82
C ASP A 89 10.32 -8.02 -7.19
N ALA A 90 9.41 -8.94 -7.56
CA ALA A 90 9.41 -9.54 -8.88
C ALA A 90 9.20 -8.49 -9.99
N VAL A 91 8.28 -7.55 -9.80
CA VAL A 91 8.05 -6.42 -10.72
C VAL A 91 9.29 -5.54 -10.84
N ILE A 92 9.92 -5.18 -9.72
CA ILE A 92 11.14 -4.36 -9.72
C ILE A 92 12.28 -5.08 -10.43
N LYS A 93 12.41 -6.39 -10.22
CA LYS A 93 13.43 -7.22 -10.88
C LYS A 93 13.22 -7.25 -12.39
N GLU A 94 11.97 -7.42 -12.83
CA GLU A 94 11.61 -7.39 -14.26
C GLU A 94 11.88 -6.00 -14.86
N LEU A 95 11.46 -4.91 -14.20
CA LEU A 95 11.75 -3.55 -14.65
C LEU A 95 13.24 -3.27 -14.83
N LYS A 96 14.08 -3.81 -13.94
CA LYS A 96 15.55 -3.69 -14.05
C LYS A 96 16.13 -4.44 -15.24
N SER A 97 15.43 -5.41 -15.77
CA SER A 97 15.86 -6.17 -16.98
C SER A 97 15.48 -5.48 -18.29
N ILE A 98 14.69 -4.41 -18.25
CA ILE A 98 14.24 -3.68 -19.44
C ILE A 98 15.22 -2.53 -19.73
N ASP A 99 16.11 -2.71 -20.70
CA ASP A 99 17.17 -1.76 -21.05
C ASP A 99 16.67 -0.35 -21.43
N SER A 100 15.44 -0.24 -21.91
CA SER A 100 14.84 1.03 -22.33
C SER A 100 14.33 1.89 -21.15
N ILE A 101 14.29 1.35 -19.94
CA ILE A 101 13.85 2.07 -18.74
C ILE A 101 15.09 2.57 -17.98
N PRO A 102 15.30 3.89 -17.82
CA PRO A 102 16.43 4.40 -17.05
C PRO A 102 16.34 3.95 -15.59
N LEU A 103 17.36 3.24 -15.12
CA LEU A 103 17.41 2.62 -13.78
C LEU A 103 17.65 3.59 -12.62
N SER A 104 17.88 4.87 -12.88
CA SER A 104 17.98 5.88 -11.83
C SER A 104 16.60 6.23 -11.30
N PHE A 105 16.06 5.35 -10.43
CA PHE A 105 14.78 5.60 -9.74
C PHE A 105 14.75 6.93 -8.97
N SER A 106 15.90 7.48 -8.61
CA SER A 106 16.04 8.80 -8.00
C SER A 106 15.58 9.95 -8.92
N ASP A 107 15.67 9.76 -10.25
CA ASP A 107 15.34 10.80 -11.22
C ASP A 107 13.94 10.64 -11.83
N ASN A 108 13.31 9.48 -11.65
CA ASN A 108 12.01 9.15 -12.22
C ASN A 108 10.85 9.58 -11.32
N LYS A 109 10.65 10.89 -11.23
CA LYS A 109 9.51 11.48 -10.55
C LYS A 109 8.21 11.06 -11.27
N GLY A 110 7.47 10.11 -10.67
CA GLY A 110 6.10 9.82 -11.07
C GLY A 110 5.91 8.70 -12.08
N LEU A 111 6.78 7.69 -12.14
CA LEU A 111 6.49 6.45 -12.87
C LEU A 111 5.24 5.76 -12.29
N LYS A 112 4.29 5.48 -13.17
CA LYS A 112 3.13 4.63 -12.87
C LYS A 112 3.35 3.27 -13.50
N ILE A 113 3.47 2.23 -12.68
CA ILE A 113 3.67 0.87 -13.14
C ILE A 113 2.32 0.16 -13.02
N TYR A 114 1.77 -0.27 -14.15
CA TYR A 114 0.55 -1.06 -14.20
C TYR A 114 0.94 -2.53 -14.26
N THR A 115 0.41 -3.32 -13.33
CA THR A 115 0.68 -4.75 -13.22
C THR A 115 -0.60 -5.55 -13.43
N ASN A 116 -0.47 -6.87 -13.58
CA ASN A 116 -1.61 -7.78 -13.65
C ASN A 116 -2.04 -8.32 -12.28
N LEU A 117 -1.47 -7.81 -11.17
CA LEU A 117 -1.81 -8.24 -9.83
C LEU A 117 -3.31 -8.10 -9.56
N ASP A 118 -3.94 -9.18 -9.15
CA ASP A 118 -5.29 -9.20 -8.61
C ASP A 118 -5.21 -9.28 -7.08
N ILE A 119 -5.52 -8.17 -6.42
CA ILE A 119 -5.43 -8.05 -4.96
C ILE A 119 -6.34 -9.06 -4.25
N SER A 120 -7.52 -9.32 -4.80
CA SER A 120 -8.47 -10.27 -4.21
C SER A 120 -7.94 -11.69 -4.27
N VAL A 121 -7.34 -12.07 -5.39
CA VAL A 121 -6.69 -13.38 -5.57
C VAL A 121 -5.47 -13.51 -4.65
N GLN A 122 -4.64 -12.47 -4.56
CA GLN A 122 -3.47 -12.45 -3.66
C GLN A 122 -3.89 -12.64 -2.20
N LYS A 123 -4.93 -11.92 -1.76
CA LYS A 123 -5.47 -12.01 -0.39
C LYS A 123 -6.00 -13.40 -0.10
N TYR A 124 -6.83 -13.94 -0.98
CA TYR A 124 -7.39 -15.28 -0.83
C TYR A 124 -6.29 -16.36 -0.74
N LEU A 125 -5.25 -16.22 -1.55
CA LEU A 125 -4.13 -17.13 -1.54
C LEU A 125 -3.34 -17.06 -0.21
N GLU A 126 -3.08 -15.86 0.30
CA GLU A 126 -2.43 -15.67 1.61
C GLU A 126 -3.25 -16.24 2.76
N GLU A 127 -4.56 -15.97 2.79
CA GLU A 127 -5.49 -16.52 3.77
C GLU A 127 -5.52 -18.07 3.73
N THR A 128 -5.51 -18.64 2.53
CA THR A 128 -5.50 -20.11 2.35
C THR A 128 -4.22 -20.73 2.89
N ILE A 129 -3.06 -20.13 2.63
CA ILE A 129 -1.76 -20.59 3.15
C ILE A 129 -1.76 -20.52 4.67
N ASN A 130 -2.17 -19.40 5.25
CA ASN A 130 -2.15 -19.18 6.69
C ASN A 130 -3.13 -20.12 7.42
N SER A 131 -4.28 -20.45 6.81
CA SER A 131 -5.22 -21.40 7.39
C SER A 131 -4.81 -22.87 7.25
N THR A 132 -3.96 -23.19 6.27
CA THR A 132 -3.55 -24.57 5.94
C THR A 132 -2.27 -24.98 6.65
N ILE A 133 -1.32 -24.05 6.81
CA ILE A 133 -0.01 -24.32 7.42
C ILE A 133 0.01 -23.71 8.84
N PRO A 134 0.18 -24.52 9.89
CA PRO A 134 0.25 -24.02 11.28
C PRO A 134 1.35 -22.97 11.47
N ASP A 135 1.12 -22.02 12.37
CA ASP A 135 2.06 -20.91 12.61
C ASP A 135 3.42 -21.38 13.12
N GLU A 136 3.44 -22.47 13.91
CA GLU A 136 4.67 -23.06 14.45
C GLU A 136 5.47 -23.85 13.43
N SER A 137 4.93 -24.03 12.21
CA SER A 137 5.58 -24.83 11.17
C SER A 137 6.73 -24.04 10.51
N GLU A 138 7.90 -24.66 10.41
CA GLU A 138 9.04 -24.12 9.64
C GLU A 138 8.88 -24.26 8.12
N ILE A 139 7.81 -24.91 7.66
CA ILE A 139 7.54 -25.13 6.24
C ILE A 139 7.33 -23.80 5.56
N GLN A 140 8.08 -23.57 4.48
CA GLN A 140 7.90 -22.43 3.59
C GLN A 140 7.17 -22.89 2.33
N THR A 141 6.42 -21.97 1.73
CA THR A 141 5.69 -22.24 0.49
C THR A 141 5.93 -21.12 -0.52
N ALA A 142 5.81 -21.45 -1.78
CA ALA A 142 5.80 -20.48 -2.86
C ALA A 142 4.69 -20.86 -3.86
N VAL A 143 3.97 -19.86 -4.33
CA VAL A 143 2.86 -20.04 -5.27
C VAL A 143 2.92 -18.96 -6.34
N VAL A 144 2.66 -19.35 -7.60
CA VAL A 144 2.47 -18.43 -8.72
C VAL A 144 1.13 -18.76 -9.36
N MET A 145 0.25 -17.77 -9.46
CA MET A 145 -1.02 -17.89 -10.19
C MET A 145 -0.96 -17.09 -11.49
N MET A 146 -1.34 -17.75 -12.57
CA MET A 146 -1.27 -17.19 -13.92
C MET A 146 -2.64 -17.29 -14.59
N LYS A 147 -2.97 -16.30 -15.44
CA LYS A 147 -4.10 -16.41 -16.37
C LYS A 147 -3.73 -17.36 -17.48
N PRO A 148 -4.52 -18.40 -17.77
CA PRO A 148 -4.19 -19.40 -18.77
C PRO A 148 -4.20 -18.88 -20.21
N ASP A 149 -5.00 -17.84 -20.48
CA ASP A 149 -5.14 -17.23 -21.80
C ASP A 149 -4.00 -16.26 -22.17
N THR A 150 -3.41 -15.61 -21.19
CA THR A 150 -2.41 -14.55 -21.40
C THR A 150 -1.04 -14.87 -20.82
N GLY A 151 -0.95 -15.83 -19.90
CA GLY A 151 0.26 -16.10 -19.12
C GLY A 151 0.58 -15.02 -18.09
N ALA A 152 -0.30 -14.03 -17.89
CA ALA A 152 -0.08 -12.96 -16.94
C ALA A 152 -0.11 -13.45 -15.49
N ILE A 153 0.89 -13.09 -14.69
CA ILE A 153 0.96 -13.42 -13.27
C ILE A 153 0.00 -12.51 -12.50
N ILE A 154 -1.03 -13.09 -11.90
CA ILE A 154 -2.08 -12.37 -11.16
C ILE A 154 -1.90 -12.43 -9.65
N ALA A 155 -1.15 -13.41 -9.14
CA ALA A 155 -0.74 -13.46 -7.74
C ALA A 155 0.60 -14.21 -7.62
N LEU A 156 1.40 -13.83 -6.63
CA LEU A 156 2.70 -14.44 -6.36
C LEU A 156 3.01 -14.39 -4.87
N ILE A 157 3.32 -15.54 -4.29
CA ILE A 157 3.80 -15.68 -2.92
C ILE A 157 5.15 -16.39 -2.96
N GLY A 158 6.18 -15.78 -2.40
CA GLY A 158 7.55 -16.32 -2.35
C GLY A 158 7.94 -16.90 -1.00
N GLY A 159 7.08 -16.77 0.01
CA GLY A 159 7.28 -17.24 1.37
C GLY A 159 6.08 -16.89 2.23
N ARG A 160 6.01 -17.36 3.47
CA ARG A 160 4.87 -17.15 4.37
C ARG A 160 4.82 -15.72 4.93
N ASP A 161 5.98 -15.14 5.21
CA ASP A 161 6.11 -13.82 5.78
C ASP A 161 7.36 -13.14 5.21
N TYR A 162 7.15 -12.03 4.52
CA TYR A 162 8.22 -11.26 3.89
C TYR A 162 9.14 -10.60 4.92
N ASN A 163 8.62 -10.19 6.07
CA ASN A 163 9.41 -9.54 7.12
C ASN A 163 10.43 -10.51 7.74
N ASN A 164 10.07 -11.78 7.85
CA ASN A 164 10.97 -12.83 8.35
C ASN A 164 11.93 -13.33 7.28
N SER A 165 11.53 -13.35 6.01
CA SER A 165 12.37 -13.79 4.91
C SER A 165 11.92 -13.16 3.60
N SER A 166 12.69 -12.20 3.10
CA SER A 166 12.48 -11.57 1.78
C SER A 166 12.89 -12.45 0.60
N PHE A 167 13.47 -13.63 0.85
CA PHE A 167 13.88 -14.57 -0.21
C PHE A 167 12.65 -15.08 -0.97
N ASN A 168 12.54 -14.65 -2.24
CA ASN A 168 11.44 -15.03 -3.12
C ASN A 168 11.63 -16.42 -3.72
N ARG A 169 11.07 -17.43 -3.05
CA ARG A 169 11.20 -18.84 -3.49
C ARG A 169 10.51 -19.11 -4.81
N ALA A 170 9.59 -18.28 -5.23
CA ALA A 170 8.89 -18.43 -6.50
C ALA A 170 9.78 -18.06 -7.70
N THR A 171 10.69 -17.07 -7.52
CA THR A 171 11.54 -16.54 -8.61
C THR A 171 13.03 -16.85 -8.45
N ASP A 172 13.52 -17.10 -7.23
CA ASP A 172 14.95 -17.18 -6.94
C ASP A 172 15.39 -18.57 -6.45
N SER A 173 14.44 -19.46 -6.16
CA SER A 173 14.75 -20.80 -5.69
C SER A 173 15.12 -21.72 -6.85
N MET A 174 16.30 -22.31 -6.78
CA MET A 174 16.72 -23.36 -7.71
C MET A 174 16.45 -24.73 -7.09
N ARG A 175 15.45 -25.45 -7.59
CA ARG A 175 15.05 -26.77 -7.11
C ARG A 175 14.89 -27.76 -8.25
N GLN A 176 15.13 -29.05 -7.98
CA GLN A 176 14.79 -30.11 -8.92
C GLN A 176 13.29 -30.14 -9.17
N VAL A 177 12.89 -30.02 -10.43
CA VAL A 177 11.46 -30.00 -10.83
C VAL A 177 10.77 -31.35 -10.65
N GLY A 178 11.53 -32.47 -10.67
CA GLY A 178 10.97 -33.80 -10.45
C GLY A 178 9.82 -34.14 -11.40
N SER A 179 8.74 -34.71 -10.85
CA SER A 179 7.57 -35.13 -11.63
C SER A 179 6.74 -33.99 -12.22
N THR A 180 6.99 -32.77 -11.84
CA THR A 180 6.32 -31.59 -12.43
C THR A 180 6.71 -31.35 -13.88
N MET A 181 7.81 -31.95 -14.33
CA MET A 181 8.21 -31.92 -15.76
C MET A 181 7.42 -32.89 -16.67
N LYS A 182 6.60 -33.79 -16.12
CA LYS A 182 5.87 -34.78 -16.95
C LYS A 182 4.88 -34.18 -17.96
N PRO A 183 4.27 -33.00 -17.75
CA PRO A 183 3.42 -32.40 -18.77
C PRO A 183 4.15 -31.84 -19.98
N TYR A 184 5.47 -31.66 -19.90
CA TYR A 184 6.35 -31.12 -20.95
C TYR A 184 7.21 -32.25 -21.60
#